data_f69f564b325cca5a3fd488bfb1d946e6
#
_entry.id   f69f564b325cca5a3fd488bfb1d946e6
#
_cell.length_a   1.000
_cell.length_b   1.000
_cell.length_c   1.000
_cell.angle_alpha   90.00
_cell.angle_beta   90.00
_cell.angle_gamma   90.00
#
_symmetry.space_group_name_H-M   'P 1'
#
loop_
_entity.id
_entity.type
_entity.pdbx_description
1 polymer ?
#
loop_
_entity_poly.entity_id
_entity_poly.type
_entity_poly.pdbx_seq_one_letter_code
_entity_poly.pdbx_strand_id
1 'polypeptide(L)'
;MSKNSILFSILLVIIIMLSMVLLGYSQTPALSSELPKVTWKWNFYAMSIEDEEMAKNLATQVIPAVKERTGGKFIIEALWGPELGIAPANYPKALASGALDLAWTYPGYNIGDIPIIGLCVLPMLVSNTEEYKITAEIFRPGYEKAYEEAYNGAVRLVVQGPYNWAQLVTTKPAKSIMDWSGLKIRVAGKVEMQYIETMGGTGLMTTWDEMVTSLRQGVVQGAFTDFGSMTNAKLYEMCKNVYVVNAMMGDHHVIMSTKSFDKLPKEYQDILLEEMAKAEAYNWSTIVPVNSRFGEALKTWEDNGANIFQATPEELKALSALCVPIWEKIASDIGPEAVLLLQKARTALGK
;
A
#
# COMPACT_ATOMS: atom_id res chain seq x y z
N MET A 1 -47.57 36.43 -32.73
CA MET A 1 -47.09 35.02 -32.60
C MET A 1 -47.97 34.32 -31.57
N SER A 2 -48.52 33.16 -31.93
CA SER A 2 -49.34 32.42 -30.99
C SER A 2 -48.49 31.78 -29.90
N LYS A 3 -49.06 31.58 -28.68
CA LYS A 3 -48.38 30.91 -27.56
C LYS A 3 -47.76 29.55 -27.97
N ASN A 4 -48.38 28.85 -28.92
CA ASN A 4 -47.93 27.56 -29.42
C ASN A 4 -46.67 27.68 -30.30
N SER A 5 -46.47 28.80 -31.00
CA SER A 5 -45.25 29.05 -31.79
C SER A 5 -44.02 29.29 -30.90
N ILE A 6 -44.22 29.95 -29.77
CA ILE A 6 -43.13 30.22 -28.79
C ILE A 6 -42.74 28.94 -28.07
N LEU A 7 -43.72 28.11 -27.67
CA LEU A 7 -43.43 26.81 -27.03
C LEU A 7 -42.67 25.87 -27.97
N PHE A 8 -43.02 25.84 -29.26
CA PHE A 8 -42.34 25.01 -30.26
C PHE A 8 -40.90 25.46 -30.48
N SER A 9 -40.64 26.78 -30.50
CA SER A 9 -39.28 27.31 -30.64
C SER A 9 -38.41 27.01 -29.42
N ILE A 10 -38.96 27.07 -28.21
CA ILE A 10 -38.26 26.74 -26.98
C ILE A 10 -37.93 25.25 -26.93
N LEU A 11 -38.85 24.38 -27.30
CA LEU A 11 -38.66 22.92 -27.35
C LEU A 11 -37.55 22.55 -28.36
N LEU A 12 -37.54 23.20 -29.54
CA LEU A 12 -36.53 22.97 -30.56
C LEU A 12 -35.10 23.39 -30.11
N VAL A 13 -34.99 24.52 -29.39
CA VAL A 13 -33.73 24.99 -28.82
C VAL A 13 -33.22 24.03 -27.73
N ILE A 14 -34.10 23.50 -26.88
CA ILE A 14 -33.77 22.52 -25.85
C ILE A 14 -33.29 21.21 -26.48
N ILE A 15 -33.95 20.73 -27.56
CA ILE A 15 -33.54 19.54 -28.28
C ILE A 15 -32.17 19.73 -28.95
N ILE A 16 -31.89 20.91 -29.54
CA ILE A 16 -30.62 21.23 -30.15
C ILE A 16 -29.53 21.35 -29.07
N MET A 17 -29.79 21.94 -27.90
CA MET A 17 -28.84 21.98 -26.80
C MET A 17 -28.57 20.60 -26.22
N LEU A 18 -29.60 19.75 -26.06
CA LEU A 18 -29.43 18.36 -25.61
C LEU A 18 -28.60 17.53 -26.62
N SER A 19 -28.81 17.73 -27.94
CA SER A 19 -28.04 17.04 -28.97
C SER A 19 -26.59 17.52 -29.02
N MET A 20 -26.30 18.80 -28.75
CA MET A 20 -24.93 19.32 -28.61
C MET A 20 -24.22 18.81 -27.35
N VAL A 21 -24.95 18.62 -26.25
CA VAL A 21 -24.40 18.02 -25.02
C VAL A 21 -24.14 16.52 -25.23
N LEU A 22 -24.97 15.81 -25.99
CA LEU A 22 -24.76 14.40 -26.35
C LEU A 22 -23.64 14.19 -27.38
N LEU A 23 -23.36 15.17 -28.24
CA LEU A 23 -22.23 15.15 -29.19
C LEU A 23 -20.90 15.61 -28.54
N GLY A 24 -20.97 16.24 -27.37
CA GLY A 24 -19.82 16.60 -26.54
C GLY A 24 -19.34 15.47 -25.62
N TYR A 25 -19.98 14.32 -25.60
CA TYR A 25 -19.41 13.13 -24.97
C TYR A 25 -18.15 12.74 -25.73
N SER A 26 -17.04 13.03 -25.12
CA SER A 26 -15.67 12.70 -25.42
C SER A 26 -15.58 11.43 -26.27
N GLN A 27 -15.42 11.59 -27.59
CA GLN A 27 -14.82 10.54 -28.40
C GLN A 27 -13.40 10.41 -27.87
N THR A 28 -13.13 9.37 -27.08
CA THR A 28 -11.75 8.92 -26.86
C THR A 28 -11.13 8.81 -28.23
N PRO A 29 -10.06 9.54 -28.55
CA PRO A 29 -9.45 9.48 -29.88
C PRO A 29 -9.18 8.02 -30.20
N ALA A 30 -9.67 7.55 -31.34
CA ALA A 30 -9.43 6.18 -31.78
C ALA A 30 -7.91 5.99 -31.88
N LEU A 31 -7.38 5.02 -31.14
CA LEU A 31 -5.96 4.67 -31.19
C LEU A 31 -5.55 4.39 -32.64
N SER A 32 -4.39 4.90 -33.03
CA SER A 32 -3.79 4.60 -34.32
C SER A 32 -3.75 3.09 -34.55
N SER A 33 -4.19 2.65 -35.76
CA SER A 33 -4.12 1.24 -36.16
C SER A 33 -2.68 0.69 -36.24
N GLU A 34 -1.69 1.56 -36.23
CA GLU A 34 -0.26 1.24 -36.37
C GLU A 34 0.46 0.99 -35.04
N LEU A 35 -0.21 1.22 -33.87
CA LEU A 35 0.43 1.00 -32.56
C LEU A 35 0.80 -0.47 -32.36
N PRO A 36 1.99 -0.75 -31.78
CA PRO A 36 2.49 -2.11 -31.60
C PRO A 36 1.69 -2.89 -30.55
N LYS A 37 1.72 -4.22 -30.65
CA LYS A 37 1.30 -5.09 -29.55
C LYS A 37 2.41 -5.14 -28.51
N VAL A 38 2.05 -4.94 -27.24
CA VAL A 38 2.96 -4.95 -26.09
C VAL A 38 2.38 -5.87 -25.02
N THR A 39 3.22 -6.66 -24.39
CA THR A 39 2.85 -7.45 -23.21
C THR A 39 3.84 -7.16 -22.10
N TRP A 40 3.31 -6.76 -20.95
CA TRP A 40 4.06 -6.52 -19.72
C TRP A 40 3.73 -7.54 -18.65
N LYS A 41 4.66 -7.72 -17.71
CA LYS A 41 4.49 -8.52 -16.50
C LYS A 41 4.41 -7.61 -15.28
N TRP A 42 3.36 -7.78 -14.50
CA TRP A 42 3.17 -7.12 -13.23
C TRP A 42 3.16 -8.16 -12.11
N ASN A 43 4.22 -8.20 -11.29
CA ASN A 43 4.27 -9.11 -10.16
C ASN A 43 3.72 -8.45 -8.90
N PHE A 44 2.81 -9.13 -8.25
CA PHE A 44 2.27 -8.82 -6.94
C PHE A 44 2.90 -9.78 -5.93
N TYR A 45 3.45 -9.26 -4.83
CA TYR A 45 4.04 -10.15 -3.81
C TYR A 45 2.98 -10.92 -3.00
N ALA A 46 1.71 -10.49 -3.02
CA ALA A 46 0.58 -11.24 -2.48
C ALA A 46 0.45 -12.61 -3.16
N MET A 47 0.04 -13.62 -2.41
CA MET A 47 -0.03 -15.00 -2.92
C MET A 47 -1.22 -15.21 -3.87
N SER A 48 -2.25 -14.37 -3.75
CA SER A 48 -3.43 -14.37 -4.61
C SER A 48 -4.08 -12.99 -4.68
N ILE A 49 -4.99 -12.83 -5.64
CA ILE A 49 -5.78 -11.61 -5.80
C ILE A 49 -6.69 -11.31 -4.59
N GLU A 50 -7.01 -12.30 -3.77
CA GLU A 50 -7.92 -12.15 -2.63
C GLU A 50 -7.17 -11.79 -1.34
N ASP A 51 -5.84 -11.90 -1.32
CA ASP A 51 -5.07 -11.68 -0.10
C ASP A 51 -5.04 -10.22 0.32
N GLU A 52 -4.96 -9.31 -0.68
CA GLU A 52 -4.69 -7.90 -0.44
C GLU A 52 -5.61 -7.02 -1.28
N GLU A 53 -6.38 -6.16 -0.60
CA GLU A 53 -7.38 -5.33 -1.28
C GLU A 53 -6.78 -4.33 -2.26
N MET A 54 -5.67 -3.68 -1.90
CA MET A 54 -5.01 -2.75 -2.81
C MET A 54 -4.51 -3.47 -4.07
N ALA A 55 -3.91 -4.64 -3.92
CA ALA A 55 -3.46 -5.45 -5.05
C ALA A 55 -4.63 -5.86 -5.94
N LYS A 56 -5.74 -6.30 -5.33
CA LYS A 56 -6.99 -6.63 -6.04
C LYS A 56 -7.53 -5.42 -6.82
N ASN A 57 -7.61 -4.26 -6.18
CA ASN A 57 -8.10 -3.04 -6.82
C ASN A 57 -7.22 -2.64 -8.01
N LEU A 58 -5.90 -2.67 -7.84
CA LEU A 58 -4.95 -2.39 -8.92
C LEU A 58 -5.12 -3.37 -10.09
N ALA A 59 -5.16 -4.66 -9.81
CA ALA A 59 -5.27 -5.70 -10.84
C ALA A 59 -6.62 -5.64 -11.58
N THR A 60 -7.73 -5.41 -10.87
CA THR A 60 -9.08 -5.42 -11.46
C THR A 60 -9.48 -4.11 -12.13
N GLN A 61 -8.82 -3.00 -11.82
CA GLN A 61 -9.11 -1.70 -12.44
C GLN A 61 -8.11 -1.37 -13.53
N VAL A 62 -6.81 -1.39 -13.24
CA VAL A 62 -5.77 -0.93 -14.19
C VAL A 62 -5.64 -1.88 -15.38
N ILE A 63 -5.54 -3.19 -15.12
CA ILE A 63 -5.24 -4.17 -16.18
C ILE A 63 -6.33 -4.20 -17.27
N PRO A 64 -7.62 -4.34 -16.91
CA PRO A 64 -8.68 -4.34 -17.93
C PRO A 64 -8.85 -2.99 -18.60
N ALA A 65 -8.70 -1.86 -17.87
CA ALA A 65 -8.83 -0.53 -18.43
C ALA A 65 -7.71 -0.23 -19.45
N VAL A 66 -6.46 -0.56 -19.16
CA VAL A 66 -5.34 -0.44 -20.11
C VAL A 66 -5.59 -1.29 -21.33
N LYS A 67 -6.00 -2.55 -21.19
CA LYS A 67 -6.34 -3.44 -22.29
C LYS A 67 -7.46 -2.87 -23.16
N GLU A 68 -8.55 -2.41 -22.55
CA GLU A 68 -9.70 -1.84 -23.28
C GLU A 68 -9.32 -0.57 -24.02
N ARG A 69 -8.71 0.40 -23.34
CA ARG A 69 -8.31 1.70 -23.90
C ARG A 69 -7.28 1.59 -25.00
N THR A 70 -6.52 0.51 -25.05
CA THR A 70 -5.52 0.23 -26.10
C THR A 70 -6.05 -0.72 -27.18
N GLY A 71 -7.35 -1.01 -27.21
CA GLY A 71 -7.94 -1.94 -28.18
C GLY A 71 -7.35 -3.34 -28.11
N GLY A 72 -6.92 -3.79 -26.93
CA GLY A 72 -6.29 -5.10 -26.71
C GLY A 72 -4.84 -5.21 -27.18
N LYS A 73 -4.19 -4.10 -27.49
CA LYS A 73 -2.81 -4.10 -27.98
C LYS A 73 -1.77 -4.01 -26.86
N PHE A 74 -2.11 -3.40 -25.73
CA PHE A 74 -1.27 -3.41 -24.55
C PHE A 74 -1.89 -4.33 -23.49
N ILE A 75 -1.24 -5.44 -23.22
CA ILE A 75 -1.64 -6.48 -22.27
C ILE A 75 -0.71 -6.41 -21.08
N ILE A 76 -1.29 -6.45 -19.87
CA ILE A 76 -0.52 -6.60 -18.64
C ILE A 76 -0.93 -7.94 -18.01
N GLU A 77 0.04 -8.82 -17.80
CA GLU A 77 -0.13 -10.10 -17.15
C GLU A 77 0.14 -9.95 -15.66
N ALA A 78 -0.88 -10.20 -14.82
CA ALA A 78 -0.73 -10.25 -13.38
C ALA A 78 -0.12 -11.59 -12.96
N LEU A 79 0.94 -11.53 -12.16
CA LEU A 79 1.64 -12.67 -11.59
C LEU A 79 1.62 -12.55 -10.07
N TRP A 80 1.39 -13.64 -9.36
CA TRP A 80 1.16 -13.61 -7.92
C TRP A 80 2.22 -14.38 -7.15
N GLY A 81 2.65 -13.82 -6.02
CA GLY A 81 3.62 -14.45 -5.14
C GLY A 81 4.90 -14.88 -5.88
N PRO A 82 5.31 -16.16 -5.74
CA PRO A 82 6.57 -16.65 -6.27
C PRO A 82 6.51 -17.09 -7.74
N GLU A 83 5.46 -16.82 -8.51
CA GLU A 83 5.30 -17.32 -9.88
C GLU A 83 6.51 -16.99 -10.80
N LEU A 84 7.16 -15.85 -10.60
CA LEU A 84 8.38 -15.49 -11.32
C LEU A 84 9.67 -16.00 -10.67
N GLY A 85 9.61 -16.59 -9.48
CA GLY A 85 10.79 -16.98 -8.73
C GLY A 85 11.66 -15.81 -8.27
N ILE A 86 11.11 -14.58 -8.23
CA ILE A 86 11.81 -13.36 -7.81
C ILE A 86 11.31 -12.99 -6.41
N ALA A 87 12.21 -12.98 -5.43
CA ALA A 87 11.88 -12.51 -4.09
C ALA A 87 11.54 -11.01 -4.10
N PRO A 88 10.57 -10.53 -3.29
CA PRO A 88 10.16 -9.12 -3.27
C PRO A 88 11.30 -8.12 -3.04
N ALA A 89 12.30 -8.47 -2.25
CA ALA A 89 13.50 -7.67 -2.06
C ALA A 89 14.31 -7.44 -3.35
N ASN A 90 14.11 -8.26 -4.37
CA ASN A 90 14.81 -8.18 -5.66
C ASN A 90 13.96 -7.53 -6.77
N TYR A 91 12.71 -7.14 -6.50
CA TYR A 91 11.87 -6.48 -7.51
C TYR A 91 12.51 -5.23 -8.13
N PRO A 92 13.11 -4.30 -7.36
CA PRO A 92 13.75 -3.15 -7.96
C PRO A 92 14.89 -3.52 -8.91
N LYS A 93 15.68 -4.55 -8.59
CA LYS A 93 16.78 -5.05 -9.45
C LYS A 93 16.23 -5.70 -10.73
N ALA A 94 15.14 -6.44 -10.64
CA ALA A 94 14.46 -7.04 -11.78
C ALA A 94 13.87 -5.98 -12.72
N LEU A 95 13.28 -4.91 -12.16
CA LEU A 95 12.78 -3.76 -12.92
C LEU A 95 13.92 -3.00 -13.61
N ALA A 96 15.01 -2.74 -12.88
CA ALA A 96 16.19 -2.05 -13.43
C ALA A 96 16.83 -2.81 -14.61
N SER A 97 16.85 -4.13 -14.56
CA SER A 97 17.34 -4.97 -15.65
C SER A 97 16.34 -5.07 -16.82
N GLY A 98 15.06 -4.81 -16.58
CA GLY A 98 13.97 -5.04 -17.54
C GLY A 98 13.48 -6.50 -17.58
N ALA A 99 13.79 -7.30 -16.56
CA ALA A 99 13.25 -8.65 -16.41
C ALA A 99 11.80 -8.64 -15.89
N LEU A 100 11.37 -7.53 -15.31
CA LEU A 100 10.03 -7.23 -14.84
C LEU A 100 9.65 -5.82 -15.28
N ASP A 101 8.38 -5.56 -15.57
CA ASP A 101 7.90 -4.26 -16.01
C ASP A 101 7.25 -3.45 -14.89
N LEU A 102 6.45 -4.11 -14.05
CA LEU A 102 5.78 -3.56 -12.90
C LEU A 102 5.89 -4.49 -11.69
N ALA A 103 6.03 -3.93 -10.51
CA ALA A 103 5.91 -4.66 -9.25
C ALA A 103 5.04 -3.91 -8.26
N TRP A 104 4.16 -4.64 -7.58
CA TRP A 104 3.51 -4.17 -6.35
C TRP A 104 4.25 -4.78 -5.16
N THR A 105 4.74 -3.93 -4.26
CA THR A 105 5.64 -4.34 -3.18
C THR A 105 5.37 -3.61 -1.87
N TYR A 106 5.69 -4.28 -0.76
CA TYR A 106 5.83 -3.63 0.53
C TYR A 106 7.21 -3.00 0.67
N PRO A 107 7.33 -1.68 0.89
CA PRO A 107 8.62 -0.99 0.96
C PRO A 107 9.58 -1.57 2.00
N GLY A 108 9.06 -2.14 3.09
CA GLY A 108 9.86 -2.77 4.14
C GLY A 108 10.88 -3.80 3.64
N TYR A 109 10.59 -4.47 2.53
CA TYR A 109 11.53 -5.42 1.91
C TYR A 109 12.74 -4.74 1.23
N ASN A 110 12.65 -3.46 0.92
CA ASN A 110 13.65 -2.72 0.16
C ASN A 110 14.38 -1.64 0.97
N ILE A 111 14.10 -1.49 2.27
CA ILE A 111 14.75 -0.51 3.17
C ILE A 111 16.28 -0.69 3.20
N GLY A 112 16.78 -1.91 2.99
CA GLY A 112 18.22 -2.18 2.93
C GLY A 112 18.92 -1.47 1.78
N ASP A 113 18.29 -1.41 0.62
CA ASP A 113 18.81 -0.77 -0.60
C ASP A 113 18.37 0.70 -0.70
N ILE A 114 17.20 1.04 -0.13
CA ILE A 114 16.58 2.38 -0.20
C ILE A 114 16.10 2.80 1.20
N PRO A 115 16.99 3.21 2.10
CA PRO A 115 16.67 3.41 3.52
C PRO A 115 15.54 4.42 3.79
N ILE A 116 15.41 5.46 2.97
CA ILE A 116 14.45 6.55 3.20
C ILE A 116 12.98 6.10 3.12
N ILE A 117 12.67 5.02 2.35
CA ILE A 117 11.32 4.48 2.30
C ILE A 117 10.87 3.87 3.63
N GLY A 118 11.80 3.65 4.56
CA GLY A 118 11.49 3.24 5.93
C GLY A 118 10.74 4.28 6.77
N LEU A 119 10.65 5.54 6.31
CA LEU A 119 9.85 6.56 6.98
C LEU A 119 8.34 6.26 6.92
N CYS A 120 7.85 5.48 5.95
CA CYS A 120 6.44 5.11 5.84
C CYS A 120 5.96 4.19 6.96
N VAL A 121 6.87 3.49 7.62
CA VAL A 121 6.55 2.48 8.65
C VAL A 121 7.02 2.88 10.04
N LEU A 122 7.22 4.18 10.31
CA LEU A 122 7.58 4.66 11.64
C LEU A 122 6.42 4.40 12.62
N PRO A 123 6.63 3.58 13.67
CA PRO A 123 5.56 3.18 14.56
C PRO A 123 5.06 4.37 15.39
N MET A 124 3.74 4.46 15.61
CA MET A 124 3.09 5.50 16.40
C MET A 124 3.30 6.95 15.91
N LEU A 125 3.89 7.15 14.71
CA LEU A 125 4.03 8.48 14.11
C LEU A 125 2.66 9.05 13.73
N VAL A 126 1.79 8.21 13.20
CA VAL A 126 0.42 8.54 12.82
C VAL A 126 -0.57 7.77 13.71
N SER A 127 -1.73 8.38 13.99
CA SER A 127 -2.76 7.81 14.86
C SER A 127 -4.11 7.62 14.16
N ASN A 128 -4.24 8.14 12.94
CA ASN A 128 -5.43 8.02 12.11
C ASN A 128 -5.08 8.17 10.64
N THR A 129 -6.05 7.91 9.78
CA THR A 129 -5.87 7.90 8.32
C THR A 129 -5.60 9.27 7.73
N GLU A 130 -6.11 10.34 8.32
CA GLU A 130 -5.83 11.72 7.86
C GLU A 130 -4.36 12.08 8.15
N GLU A 131 -3.86 11.79 9.34
CA GLU A 131 -2.44 11.95 9.67
C GLU A 131 -1.56 11.12 8.74
N TYR A 132 -1.96 9.89 8.43
CA TYR A 132 -1.23 9.03 7.50
C TYR A 132 -1.17 9.65 6.09
N LYS A 133 -2.28 10.17 5.57
CA LYS A 133 -2.32 10.84 4.27
C LYS A 133 -1.37 12.03 4.21
N ILE A 134 -1.38 12.87 5.26
CA ILE A 134 -0.47 14.01 5.38
C ILE A 134 0.99 13.55 5.30
N THR A 135 1.36 12.51 6.06
CA THR A 135 2.74 12.01 6.03
C THR A 135 3.11 11.36 4.71
N ALA A 136 2.21 10.62 4.08
CA ALA A 136 2.42 10.02 2.77
C ALA A 136 2.71 11.09 1.70
N GLU A 137 1.93 12.18 1.67
CA GLU A 137 2.15 13.31 0.76
C GLU A 137 3.51 14.01 1.01
N ILE A 138 3.93 14.13 2.28
CA ILE A 138 5.21 14.75 2.64
C ILE A 138 6.39 13.86 2.24
N PHE A 139 6.26 12.54 2.39
CA PHE A 139 7.36 11.60 2.16
C PHE A 139 7.52 11.20 0.70
N ARG A 140 6.44 11.19 -0.08
CA ARG A 140 6.42 10.71 -1.47
C ARG A 140 7.53 11.30 -2.36
N PRO A 141 7.79 12.62 -2.40
CA PRO A 141 8.86 13.17 -3.24
C PRO A 141 10.24 12.60 -2.90
N GLY A 142 10.49 12.35 -1.60
CA GLY A 142 11.72 11.69 -1.15
C GLY A 142 11.83 10.24 -1.60
N TYR A 143 10.71 9.52 -1.63
CA TYR A 143 10.68 8.12 -2.11
C TYR A 143 10.88 8.04 -3.61
N GLU A 144 10.20 8.87 -4.39
CA GLU A 144 10.35 8.95 -5.85
C GLU A 144 11.82 9.17 -6.23
N LYS A 145 12.43 10.19 -5.65
CA LYS A 145 13.84 10.50 -5.83
C LYS A 145 14.75 9.33 -5.44
N ALA A 146 14.49 8.70 -4.30
CA ALA A 146 15.33 7.61 -3.79
C ALA A 146 15.27 6.36 -4.66
N TYR A 147 14.10 5.99 -5.21
CA TYR A 147 14.02 4.91 -6.20
C TYR A 147 14.82 5.22 -7.46
N GLU A 148 14.73 6.45 -7.97
CA GLU A 148 15.49 6.88 -9.13
C GLU A 148 16.99 6.86 -8.86
N GLU A 149 17.45 7.42 -7.76
CA GLU A 149 18.87 7.49 -7.40
C GLU A 149 19.48 6.12 -7.15
N ALA A 150 18.79 5.24 -6.39
CA ALA A 150 19.30 3.91 -6.05
C ALA A 150 19.53 3.02 -7.28
N TYR A 151 18.79 3.26 -8.36
CA TYR A 151 18.87 2.45 -9.59
C TYR A 151 19.23 3.28 -10.83
N ASN A 152 19.89 4.44 -10.67
CA ASN A 152 20.34 5.31 -11.77
C ASN A 152 19.22 5.66 -12.78
N GLY A 153 18.04 6.00 -12.27
CA GLY A 153 16.85 6.31 -13.08
C GLY A 153 16.13 5.10 -13.69
N ALA A 154 16.59 3.87 -13.42
CA ALA A 154 16.01 2.68 -14.03
C ALA A 154 14.71 2.19 -13.35
N VAL A 155 14.38 2.69 -12.14
CA VAL A 155 13.17 2.34 -11.40
C VAL A 155 12.46 3.62 -10.98
N ARG A 156 11.13 3.64 -11.14
CA ARG A 156 10.25 4.75 -10.74
C ARG A 156 9.16 4.27 -9.77
N LEU A 157 8.85 5.07 -8.76
CA LEU A 157 7.63 4.94 -7.97
C LEU A 157 6.46 5.50 -8.80
N VAL A 158 5.38 4.72 -8.96
CA VAL A 158 4.21 5.12 -9.76
C VAL A 158 2.98 5.30 -8.89
N VAL A 159 2.75 4.39 -7.95
CA VAL A 159 1.63 4.43 -7.01
C VAL A 159 2.15 4.27 -5.61
N GLN A 160 1.65 5.10 -4.71
CA GLN A 160 1.79 4.96 -3.27
C GLN A 160 0.40 4.84 -2.67
N GLY A 161 0.15 3.81 -1.90
CA GLY A 161 -1.18 3.60 -1.35
C GLY A 161 -1.17 3.08 0.07
N PRO A 162 -2.27 3.37 0.78
CA PRO A 162 -2.43 2.98 2.17
C PRO A 162 -2.59 1.48 2.29
N TYR A 163 -2.10 0.97 3.40
CA TYR A 163 -2.33 -0.36 3.88
C TYR A 163 -3.13 -0.32 5.19
N ASN A 164 -3.52 -1.46 5.73
CA ASN A 164 -4.26 -1.48 6.98
C ASN A 164 -3.35 -1.26 8.20
N TRP A 165 -3.98 -0.99 9.36
CA TRP A 165 -3.26 -0.85 10.61
C TRP A 165 -2.58 -2.14 11.03
N ALA A 166 -1.28 -2.06 11.35
CA ALA A 166 -0.56 -3.16 11.96
C ALA A 166 -0.98 -3.32 13.42
N GLN A 167 -1.28 -4.57 13.78
CA GLN A 167 -1.63 -5.00 15.13
C GLN A 167 -0.69 -6.11 15.57
N LEU A 168 -0.62 -6.34 16.87
CA LEU A 168 0.04 -7.50 17.42
C LEU A 168 -0.97 -8.59 17.72
N VAL A 169 -0.68 -9.83 17.28
CA VAL A 169 -1.42 -11.02 17.69
C VAL A 169 -0.45 -12.04 18.29
N THR A 170 -0.91 -12.76 19.33
CA THR A 170 -0.05 -13.72 20.01
C THR A 170 -0.77 -15.01 20.36
N THR A 171 0.00 -16.11 20.47
CA THR A 171 -0.46 -17.41 20.95
C THR A 171 -0.62 -17.45 22.47
N LYS A 172 0.17 -16.63 23.18
CA LYS A 172 0.14 -16.50 24.65
C LYS A 172 -0.10 -15.03 25.00
N PRO A 173 -0.89 -14.72 26.04
CA PRO A 173 -1.10 -13.35 26.46
C PRO A 173 0.20 -12.74 26.98
N ALA A 174 0.44 -11.48 26.64
CA ALA A 174 1.37 -10.61 27.36
C ALA A 174 0.74 -10.12 28.68
N LYS A 175 1.54 -9.64 29.61
CA LYS A 175 1.05 -9.13 30.90
C LYS A 175 0.25 -7.85 30.75
N SER A 176 0.66 -7.03 29.81
CA SER A 176 -0.04 -5.79 29.43
C SER A 176 0.18 -5.49 27.96
N ILE A 177 -0.55 -4.52 27.43
CA ILE A 177 -0.38 -4.05 26.05
C ILE A 177 0.98 -3.39 25.81
N MET A 178 1.69 -3.02 26.89
CA MET A 178 3.01 -2.37 26.84
C MET A 178 4.15 -3.29 27.29
N ASP A 179 3.89 -4.58 27.53
CA ASP A 179 4.91 -5.52 27.99
C ASP A 179 4.81 -6.83 27.22
N TRP A 180 5.69 -6.96 26.24
CA TRP A 180 5.79 -8.18 25.43
C TRP A 180 7.06 -8.98 25.76
N SER A 181 7.59 -8.76 26.97
CA SER A 181 8.81 -9.41 27.44
C SER A 181 8.72 -10.95 27.35
N GLY A 182 9.77 -11.54 26.78
CA GLY A 182 9.85 -12.98 26.56
C GLY A 182 9.06 -13.53 25.36
N LEU A 183 8.36 -12.67 24.62
CA LEU A 183 7.70 -13.07 23.37
C LEU A 183 8.66 -12.88 22.19
N LYS A 184 8.74 -13.88 21.31
CA LYS A 184 9.34 -13.77 19.98
C LYS A 184 8.23 -13.50 18.98
N ILE A 185 8.31 -12.36 18.31
CA ILE A 185 7.26 -11.86 17.43
C ILE A 185 7.80 -11.81 16.00
N ARG A 186 7.06 -12.39 15.08
CA ARG A 186 7.36 -12.23 13.65
C ARG A 186 7.12 -10.78 13.21
N VAL A 187 8.06 -10.23 12.49
CA VAL A 187 7.97 -8.90 11.88
C VAL A 187 8.40 -8.97 10.41
N ALA A 188 8.00 -7.97 9.62
CA ALA A 188 8.35 -7.92 8.20
C ALA A 188 9.70 -7.22 7.95
N GLY A 189 10.11 -6.29 8.83
CA GLY A 189 11.27 -5.46 8.62
C GLY A 189 11.97 -4.99 9.89
N LYS A 190 13.06 -4.24 9.70
CA LYS A 190 13.92 -3.76 10.81
C LYS A 190 13.22 -2.73 11.69
N VAL A 191 12.34 -1.90 11.14
CA VAL A 191 11.64 -0.86 11.91
C VAL A 191 10.68 -1.50 12.89
N GLU A 192 9.90 -2.48 12.42
CA GLU A 192 8.98 -3.25 13.25
C GLU A 192 9.75 -4.06 14.31
N MET A 193 10.93 -4.59 13.95
CA MET A 193 11.80 -5.29 14.92
C MET A 193 12.20 -4.35 16.07
N GLN A 194 12.66 -3.13 15.78
CA GLN A 194 13.00 -2.14 16.79
C GLN A 194 11.79 -1.77 17.65
N TYR A 195 10.59 -1.66 17.07
CA TYR A 195 9.37 -1.41 17.82
C TYR A 195 9.07 -2.53 18.81
N ILE A 196 9.11 -3.80 18.37
CA ILE A 196 8.91 -4.96 19.24
C ILE A 196 9.96 -5.01 20.36
N GLU A 197 11.22 -4.73 20.06
CA GLU A 197 12.32 -4.71 21.03
C GLU A 197 12.15 -3.59 22.06
N THR A 198 11.68 -2.42 21.64
CA THR A 198 11.36 -1.32 22.56
C THR A 198 10.25 -1.68 23.55
N MET A 199 9.34 -2.58 23.15
CA MET A 199 8.28 -3.12 24.01
C MET A 199 8.73 -4.34 24.82
N GLY A 200 10.03 -4.67 24.84
CA GLY A 200 10.60 -5.77 25.62
C GLY A 200 10.51 -7.16 24.97
N GLY A 201 9.93 -7.26 23.77
CA GLY A 201 9.89 -8.49 22.99
C GLY A 201 11.16 -8.73 22.17
N THR A 202 11.16 -9.79 21.37
CA THR A 202 12.22 -10.09 20.40
C THR A 202 11.59 -10.15 19.01
N GLY A 203 11.96 -9.24 18.11
CA GLY A 203 11.55 -9.24 16.72
C GLY A 203 12.31 -10.29 15.91
N LEU A 204 11.62 -11.13 15.15
CA LEU A 204 12.23 -12.07 14.21
C LEU A 204 11.71 -11.77 12.79
N MET A 205 12.61 -11.34 11.92
CA MET A 205 12.27 -11.05 10.52
C MET A 205 12.12 -12.34 9.74
N THR A 206 10.92 -12.56 9.18
CA THR A 206 10.66 -13.63 8.21
C THR A 206 9.69 -13.13 7.13
N THR A 207 9.71 -13.79 5.99
CA THR A 207 8.78 -13.51 4.88
C THR A 207 7.34 -13.83 5.27
N TRP A 208 6.39 -13.36 4.47
CA TRP A 208 4.97 -13.61 4.72
C TRP A 208 4.62 -15.10 4.66
N ASP A 209 5.12 -15.80 3.67
CA ASP A 209 4.89 -17.24 3.44
C ASP A 209 5.49 -18.13 4.54
N GLU A 210 6.60 -17.70 5.17
CA GLU A 210 7.22 -18.42 6.28
C GLU A 210 6.52 -18.19 7.63
N MET A 211 5.74 -17.12 7.76
CA MET A 211 5.13 -16.72 9.03
C MET A 211 4.24 -17.81 9.64
N VAL A 212 3.32 -18.36 8.83
CA VAL A 212 2.37 -19.38 9.31
C VAL A 212 3.10 -20.62 9.80
N THR A 213 4.15 -21.03 9.08
CA THR A 213 4.99 -22.18 9.47
C THR A 213 5.73 -21.90 10.77
N SER A 214 6.30 -20.70 10.93
CA SER A 214 7.03 -20.27 12.13
C SER A 214 6.12 -20.24 13.37
N LEU A 215 4.87 -19.78 13.22
CA LEU A 215 3.87 -19.82 14.29
C LEU A 215 3.48 -21.25 14.67
N ARG A 216 3.21 -22.12 13.68
CA ARG A 216 2.86 -23.55 13.92
C ARG A 216 3.97 -24.31 14.63
N GLN A 217 5.21 -24.03 14.29
CA GLN A 217 6.39 -24.65 14.89
C GLN A 217 6.79 -24.04 16.23
N GLY A 218 6.13 -22.94 16.66
CA GLY A 218 6.47 -22.22 17.90
C GLY A 218 7.81 -21.49 17.85
N VAL A 219 8.40 -21.28 16.66
CA VAL A 219 9.59 -20.47 16.46
C VAL A 219 9.32 -19.04 16.90
N VAL A 220 8.12 -18.53 16.59
CA VAL A 220 7.58 -17.26 17.10
C VAL A 220 6.28 -17.52 17.87
N GLN A 221 5.96 -16.65 18.84
CA GLN A 221 4.75 -16.70 19.65
C GLN A 221 3.71 -15.67 19.23
N GLY A 222 3.97 -14.94 18.16
CA GLY A 222 3.05 -13.95 17.63
C GLY A 222 3.53 -13.34 16.32
N ALA A 223 2.70 -12.48 15.76
CA ALA A 223 3.01 -11.70 14.57
C ALA A 223 2.58 -10.25 14.76
N PHE A 224 3.39 -9.33 14.28
CA PHE A 224 3.08 -7.92 14.17
C PHE A 224 3.05 -7.57 12.69
N THR A 225 1.86 -7.26 12.18
CA THR A 225 1.63 -6.94 10.77
C THR A 225 0.19 -6.45 10.56
N ASP A 226 -0.20 -6.27 9.32
CA ASP A 226 -1.56 -5.92 8.92
C ASP A 226 -2.61 -6.90 9.46
N PHE A 227 -3.65 -6.32 10.05
CA PHE A 227 -4.70 -7.11 10.70
C PHE A 227 -5.65 -7.79 9.70
N GLY A 228 -5.89 -7.16 8.55
CA GLY A 228 -6.71 -7.74 7.50
C GLY A 228 -6.07 -8.99 6.91
N SER A 229 -4.79 -8.90 6.57
CA SER A 229 -4.00 -10.02 6.04
C SER A 229 -3.90 -11.17 7.06
N MET A 230 -3.70 -10.85 8.35
CA MET A 230 -3.73 -11.87 9.41
C MET A 230 -5.09 -12.59 9.50
N THR A 231 -6.18 -11.84 9.28
CA THR A 231 -7.55 -12.40 9.28
C THR A 231 -7.76 -13.29 8.06
N ASN A 232 -7.34 -12.87 6.88
CA ASN A 232 -7.43 -13.65 5.64
C ASN A 232 -6.60 -14.95 5.74
N ALA A 233 -5.41 -14.88 6.35
CA ALA A 233 -4.57 -16.04 6.63
C ALA A 233 -5.06 -16.89 7.81
N LYS A 234 -6.22 -16.55 8.41
CA LYS A 234 -6.85 -17.26 9.52
C LYS A 234 -5.93 -17.46 10.74
N LEU A 235 -5.08 -16.46 11.02
CA LEU A 235 -4.18 -16.57 12.17
C LEU A 235 -4.92 -16.67 13.51
N TYR A 236 -6.21 -16.32 13.56
CA TYR A 236 -7.08 -16.53 14.71
C TYR A 236 -7.23 -18.02 15.11
N GLU A 237 -6.89 -18.96 14.22
CA GLU A 237 -6.86 -20.40 14.57
C GLU A 237 -5.71 -20.70 15.55
N MET A 238 -4.60 -19.97 15.46
CA MET A 238 -3.37 -20.17 16.24
C MET A 238 -3.15 -19.12 17.32
N CYS A 239 -3.38 -17.85 16.99
CA CYS A 239 -3.21 -16.73 17.91
C CYS A 239 -4.55 -16.36 18.52
N LYS A 240 -4.63 -16.35 19.87
CA LYS A 240 -5.87 -16.10 20.60
C LYS A 240 -5.86 -14.77 21.37
N ASN A 241 -4.85 -13.95 21.17
CA ASN A 241 -4.77 -12.64 21.81
C ASN A 241 -4.45 -11.59 20.76
N VAL A 242 -5.26 -10.55 20.68
CA VAL A 242 -5.13 -9.42 19.76
C VAL A 242 -4.91 -8.17 20.56
N TYR A 243 -3.84 -7.43 20.27
CA TYR A 243 -3.51 -6.14 20.89
C TYR A 243 -3.75 -5.05 19.86
N VAL A 244 -4.85 -4.32 20.05
CA VAL A 244 -5.27 -3.23 19.15
C VAL A 244 -4.55 -1.96 19.57
N VAL A 245 -3.47 -1.68 18.92
CA VAL A 245 -2.59 -0.53 19.21
C VAL A 245 -2.51 0.46 18.04
N ASN A 246 -2.96 0.07 16.83
CA ASN A 246 -2.85 0.87 15.61
C ASN A 246 -1.45 1.47 15.46
N ALA A 247 -0.43 0.63 15.64
CA ALA A 247 0.94 1.10 15.83
C ALA A 247 1.52 1.79 14.59
N MET A 248 1.13 1.33 13.42
CA MET A 248 1.49 1.96 12.15
C MET A 248 0.49 1.54 11.06
N MET A 249 0.31 2.42 10.11
CA MET A 249 -0.33 2.09 8.85
C MET A 249 0.78 1.79 7.84
N GLY A 250 0.74 0.63 7.22
CA GLY A 250 1.73 0.26 6.21
C GLY A 250 1.53 1.07 4.93
N ASP A 251 2.57 1.08 4.11
CA ASP A 251 2.56 1.67 2.78
C ASP A 251 2.80 0.58 1.73
N HIS A 252 2.17 0.71 0.57
CA HIS A 252 2.45 -0.15 -0.57
C HIS A 252 2.81 0.70 -1.77
N HIS A 253 3.77 0.20 -2.52
CA HIS A 253 4.29 0.87 -3.69
C HIS A 253 4.05 0.05 -4.95
N VAL A 254 3.62 0.72 -6.03
CA VAL A 254 3.83 0.21 -7.38
C VAL A 254 5.07 0.87 -7.94
N ILE A 255 6.05 0.05 -8.27
CA ILE A 255 7.30 0.48 -8.89
C ILE A 255 7.40 -0.08 -10.31
N MET A 256 8.02 0.69 -11.19
CA MET A 256 8.01 0.47 -12.64
C MET A 256 9.41 0.52 -13.23
N SER A 257 9.67 -0.34 -14.22
CA SER A 257 10.86 -0.26 -15.06
C SER A 257 10.80 0.95 -15.98
N THR A 258 11.72 1.90 -15.82
CA THR A 258 11.89 3.03 -16.74
C THR A 258 12.20 2.55 -18.15
N LYS A 259 13.04 1.52 -18.28
CA LYS A 259 13.42 0.93 -19.56
C LYS A 259 12.22 0.35 -20.32
N SER A 260 11.28 -0.28 -19.63
CA SER A 260 10.05 -0.79 -20.23
C SER A 260 9.11 0.34 -20.59
N PHE A 261 8.97 1.34 -19.72
CA PHE A 261 8.10 2.49 -19.91
C PHE A 261 8.53 3.34 -21.11
N ASP A 262 9.80 3.66 -21.23
CA ASP A 262 10.32 4.52 -22.30
C ASP A 262 10.23 3.88 -23.70
N LYS A 263 10.02 2.56 -23.77
CA LYS A 263 9.75 1.84 -25.03
C LYS A 263 8.30 1.88 -25.47
N LEU A 264 7.38 2.26 -24.57
CA LEU A 264 5.97 2.35 -24.91
C LEU A 264 5.73 3.56 -25.83
N PRO A 265 4.80 3.44 -26.80
CA PRO A 265 4.24 4.60 -27.47
C PRO A 265 3.68 5.59 -26.46
N LYS A 266 3.76 6.89 -26.77
CA LYS A 266 3.30 7.95 -25.86
C LYS A 266 1.86 7.76 -25.40
N GLU A 267 0.98 7.32 -26.31
CA GLU A 267 -0.43 7.04 -26.00
C GLU A 267 -0.57 5.93 -24.93
N TYR A 268 0.28 4.90 -24.97
CA TYR A 268 0.25 3.83 -23.96
C TYR A 268 0.81 4.30 -22.63
N GLN A 269 1.85 5.13 -22.66
CA GLN A 269 2.38 5.76 -21.46
C GLN A 269 1.32 6.58 -20.73
N ASP A 270 0.60 7.44 -21.49
CA ASP A 270 -0.43 8.31 -20.93
C ASP A 270 -1.60 7.49 -20.36
N ILE A 271 -2.09 6.50 -21.11
CA ILE A 271 -3.15 5.60 -20.64
C ILE A 271 -2.74 4.89 -19.36
N LEU A 272 -1.53 4.32 -19.31
CA LEU A 272 -1.05 3.60 -18.13
C LEU A 272 -0.99 4.51 -16.89
N LEU A 273 -0.39 5.69 -17.03
CA LEU A 273 -0.26 6.62 -15.90
C LEU A 273 -1.62 7.17 -15.43
N GLU A 274 -2.54 7.45 -16.34
CA GLU A 274 -3.90 7.85 -15.99
C GLU A 274 -4.64 6.77 -15.20
N GLU A 275 -4.57 5.50 -15.66
CA GLU A 275 -5.25 4.41 -14.95
C GLU A 275 -4.58 4.09 -13.61
N MET A 276 -3.26 4.20 -13.51
CA MET A 276 -2.54 4.11 -12.23
C MET A 276 -2.98 5.20 -11.26
N ALA A 277 -3.07 6.46 -11.71
CA ALA A 277 -3.51 7.58 -10.87
C ALA A 277 -4.97 7.42 -10.39
N LYS A 278 -5.87 6.93 -11.27
CA LYS A 278 -7.27 6.64 -10.89
C LYS A 278 -7.33 5.55 -9.84
N ALA A 279 -6.58 4.46 -10.02
CA ALA A 279 -6.55 3.36 -9.08
C ALA A 279 -5.91 3.76 -7.74
N GLU A 280 -4.88 4.61 -7.76
CA GLU A 280 -4.31 5.21 -6.55
C GLU A 280 -5.36 6.03 -5.79
N ALA A 281 -6.04 6.95 -6.45
CA ALA A 281 -7.11 7.76 -5.85
C ALA A 281 -8.24 6.90 -5.30
N TYR A 282 -8.62 5.84 -6.01
CA TYR A 282 -9.63 4.88 -5.55
C TYR A 282 -9.17 4.16 -4.27
N ASN A 283 -7.94 3.65 -4.22
CA ASN A 283 -7.39 3.00 -3.03
C ASN A 283 -7.37 3.96 -1.82
N TRP A 284 -6.95 5.22 -2.01
CA TRP A 284 -7.03 6.24 -0.96
C TRP A 284 -8.45 6.50 -0.47
N SER A 285 -9.45 6.43 -1.35
CA SER A 285 -10.85 6.65 -1.00
C SER A 285 -11.55 5.44 -0.36
N THR A 286 -11.08 4.22 -0.63
CA THR A 286 -11.75 2.98 -0.20
C THR A 286 -11.03 2.27 0.94
N ILE A 287 -9.69 2.28 0.97
CA ILE A 287 -8.93 1.61 2.01
C ILE A 287 -8.82 2.50 3.26
N VAL A 288 -8.71 3.80 3.09
CA VAL A 288 -8.62 4.79 4.19
C VAL A 288 -9.88 4.82 5.09
N PRO A 289 -11.12 4.69 4.60
CA PRO A 289 -12.30 4.63 5.46
C PRO A 289 -12.48 3.32 6.23
N VAL A 290 -11.53 2.41 6.20
CA VAL A 290 -11.63 0.99 6.62
C VAL A 290 -11.79 0.75 8.12
N ASN A 291 -12.23 1.72 8.89
CA ASN A 291 -12.76 1.44 10.24
C ASN A 291 -13.93 0.43 10.23
N SER A 292 -14.68 0.30 9.13
CA SER A 292 -15.74 -0.70 9.01
C SER A 292 -15.19 -2.13 8.87
N ARG A 293 -14.18 -2.35 8.03
CA ARG A 293 -13.57 -3.68 7.83
C ARG A 293 -12.70 -4.12 8.98
N PHE A 294 -12.06 -3.18 9.67
CA PHE A 294 -11.35 -3.47 10.91
C PHE A 294 -12.31 -4.03 11.98
N GLY A 295 -13.51 -3.44 12.09
CA GLY A 295 -14.57 -3.95 12.96
C GLY A 295 -15.05 -5.36 12.58
N GLU A 296 -15.20 -5.63 11.28
CA GLU A 296 -15.56 -6.97 10.77
C GLU A 296 -14.45 -7.99 11.06
N ALA A 297 -13.21 -7.61 10.86
CA ALA A 297 -12.05 -8.45 11.17
C ALA A 297 -11.99 -8.74 12.68
N LEU A 298 -12.12 -7.73 13.56
CA LEU A 298 -12.18 -7.94 15.01
C LEU A 298 -13.29 -8.89 15.42
N LYS A 299 -14.49 -8.70 14.85
CA LYS A 299 -15.61 -9.62 15.11
C LYS A 299 -15.28 -11.05 14.69
N THR A 300 -14.63 -11.24 13.55
CA THR A 300 -14.18 -12.58 13.10
C THR A 300 -13.25 -13.22 14.13
N TRP A 301 -12.31 -12.46 14.70
CA TRP A 301 -11.42 -12.96 15.74
C TRP A 301 -12.15 -13.28 17.03
N GLU A 302 -13.07 -12.41 17.49
CA GLU A 302 -13.93 -12.65 18.65
C GLU A 302 -14.79 -13.90 18.50
N ASP A 303 -15.47 -14.04 17.34
CA ASP A 303 -16.30 -15.20 17.02
C ASP A 303 -15.48 -16.51 17.00
N ASN A 304 -14.18 -16.44 16.77
CA ASN A 304 -13.23 -17.55 16.84
C ASN A 304 -12.52 -17.68 18.20
N GLY A 305 -13.02 -16.99 19.22
CA GLY A 305 -12.57 -17.14 20.62
C GLY A 305 -11.26 -16.42 20.93
N ALA A 306 -10.92 -15.34 20.24
CA ALA A 306 -9.80 -14.50 20.57
C ALA A 306 -10.15 -13.50 21.68
N ASN A 307 -9.18 -13.19 22.54
CA ASN A 307 -9.24 -12.11 23.51
C ASN A 307 -8.78 -10.82 22.82
N ILE A 308 -9.59 -9.77 22.86
CA ILE A 308 -9.26 -8.47 22.28
C ILE A 308 -8.84 -7.52 23.39
N PHE A 309 -7.63 -6.99 23.31
CA PHE A 309 -7.07 -5.99 24.20
C PHE A 309 -6.99 -4.66 23.47
N GLN A 310 -7.84 -3.72 23.84
CA GLN A 310 -7.86 -2.37 23.23
C GLN A 310 -6.98 -1.44 24.05
N ALA A 311 -5.98 -0.82 23.41
CA ALA A 311 -5.16 0.20 24.05
C ALA A 311 -5.99 1.43 24.45
N THR A 312 -5.79 1.92 25.67
CA THR A 312 -6.39 3.17 26.14
C THR A 312 -5.67 4.38 25.49
N PRO A 313 -6.31 5.57 25.48
CA PRO A 313 -5.64 6.79 24.99
C PRO A 313 -4.32 7.09 25.74
N GLU A 314 -4.26 6.79 27.04
CA GLU A 314 -3.08 6.96 27.89
C GLU A 314 -1.95 5.99 27.46
N GLU A 315 -2.29 4.73 27.18
CA GLU A 315 -1.34 3.74 26.67
C GLU A 315 -0.84 4.12 25.29
N LEU A 316 -1.72 4.54 24.37
CA LEU A 316 -1.32 5.00 23.03
C LEU A 316 -0.38 6.20 23.11
N LYS A 317 -0.63 7.15 24.00
CA LYS A 317 0.26 8.29 24.25
C LYS A 317 1.62 7.84 24.78
N ALA A 318 1.65 6.91 25.72
CA ALA A 318 2.88 6.35 26.26
C ALA A 318 3.67 5.58 25.20
N LEU A 319 3.00 4.74 24.38
CA LEU A 319 3.58 4.04 23.25
C LEU A 319 4.20 5.00 22.25
N SER A 320 3.48 6.07 21.89
CA SER A 320 3.99 7.09 20.98
C SER A 320 5.27 7.76 21.54
N ALA A 321 5.27 8.12 22.81
CA ALA A 321 6.45 8.70 23.45
C ALA A 321 7.68 7.78 23.43
N LEU A 322 7.48 6.47 23.62
CA LEU A 322 8.54 5.46 23.51
C LEU A 322 9.09 5.32 22.07
N CYS A 323 8.29 5.66 21.05
CA CYS A 323 8.69 5.54 19.66
C CYS A 323 9.47 6.75 19.13
N VAL A 324 9.39 7.92 19.79
CA VAL A 324 10.11 9.12 19.33
C VAL A 324 11.61 8.89 19.12
N PRO A 325 12.36 8.26 20.06
CA PRO A 325 13.77 7.97 19.84
C PRO A 325 14.02 7.03 18.64
N ILE A 326 13.07 6.13 18.33
CA ILE A 326 13.14 5.24 17.14
C ILE A 326 13.10 6.09 15.87
N TRP A 327 12.15 7.03 15.78
CA TRP A 327 12.00 7.91 14.61
C TRP A 327 13.26 8.72 14.35
N GLU A 328 13.77 9.36 15.42
CA GLU A 328 14.95 10.22 15.35
C GLU A 328 16.19 9.43 14.98
N LYS A 329 16.35 8.25 15.57
CA LYS A 329 17.48 7.36 15.22
C LYS A 329 17.39 6.89 13.76
N ILE A 330 16.24 6.40 13.32
CA ILE A 330 16.05 5.93 11.93
C ILE A 330 16.32 7.08 10.96
N ALA A 331 15.71 8.24 11.15
CA ALA A 331 15.93 9.39 10.28
C ALA A 331 17.41 9.84 10.26
N SER A 332 18.07 9.86 11.43
CA SER A 332 19.50 10.20 11.54
C SER A 332 20.40 9.20 10.83
N ASP A 333 20.12 7.89 10.98
CA ASP A 333 20.88 6.82 10.32
C ASP A 333 20.73 6.88 8.78
N ILE A 334 19.58 7.31 8.28
CA ILE A 334 19.32 7.49 6.85
C ILE A 334 20.05 8.75 6.32
N GLY A 335 19.97 9.87 7.03
CA GLY A 335 20.67 11.08 6.67
C GLY A 335 19.81 12.36 6.69
N PRO A 336 20.41 13.50 6.27
CA PRO A 336 19.78 14.83 6.45
C PRO A 336 18.41 14.99 5.78
N GLU A 337 18.19 14.36 4.62
CA GLU A 337 16.90 14.43 3.92
C GLU A 337 15.80 13.75 4.71
N ALA A 338 16.06 12.58 5.28
CA ALA A 338 15.09 11.87 6.13
C ALA A 338 14.79 12.65 7.41
N VAL A 339 15.80 13.28 8.04
CA VAL A 339 15.59 14.16 9.20
C VAL A 339 14.67 15.33 8.84
N LEU A 340 14.90 15.98 7.69
CA LEU A 340 14.06 17.08 7.22
C LEU A 340 12.62 16.64 6.95
N LEU A 341 12.44 15.49 6.30
CA LEU A 341 11.11 14.94 6.01
C LEU A 341 10.36 14.57 7.30
N LEU A 342 11.05 13.93 8.27
CA LEU A 342 10.46 13.63 9.58
C LEU A 342 10.06 14.90 10.33
N GLN A 343 10.90 15.93 10.33
CA GLN A 343 10.58 17.23 10.95
C GLN A 343 9.35 17.88 10.32
N LYS A 344 9.25 17.88 8.97
CA LYS A 344 8.07 18.38 8.26
C LYS A 344 6.80 17.60 8.66
N ALA A 345 6.89 16.27 8.69
CA ALA A 345 5.78 15.42 9.09
C ALA A 345 5.34 15.72 10.53
N ARG A 346 6.28 15.74 11.48
CA ARG A 346 5.97 16.08 12.90
C ARG A 346 5.35 17.45 13.05
N THR A 347 5.87 18.46 12.35
CA THR A 347 5.29 19.81 12.36
C THR A 347 3.87 19.84 11.82
N ALA A 348 3.61 19.14 10.71
CA ALA A 348 2.27 19.05 10.12
C ALA A 348 1.27 18.31 11.03
N LEU A 349 1.76 17.36 11.81
CA LEU A 349 0.96 16.58 12.78
C LEU A 349 0.85 17.23 14.17
N GLY A 350 1.57 18.31 14.44
CA GLY A 350 1.64 18.93 15.78
C GLY A 350 2.36 18.06 16.82
N LYS A 351 3.37 17.27 16.42
CA LYS A 351 4.11 16.30 17.25
C LYS A 351 5.58 16.66 17.42
#